data_6fb55347ea6b441cd53890dc9579e50d
#
_entry.id   6fb55347ea6b441cd53890dc9579e50d
#
_cell.length_a   1.000
_cell.length_b   1.000
_cell.length_c   1.000
_cell.angle_alpha   90.00
_cell.angle_beta   90.00
_cell.angle_gamma   90.00
#
_symmetry.space_group_name_H-M   'P 1'
#
loop_
_entity.id
_entity.type
_entity.pdbx_description
1 polymer ?
#
loop_
_entity_poly.entity_id
_entity_poly.type
_entity_poly.pdbx_seq_one_letter_code
_entity_poly.pdbx_strand_id
1 'polypeptide(L)'
;MQTSVLSAQSTATSVALSARVTTEFAEILSPEALAFLAKLHRRFEPRRQELLARRAARQKEFDRGVLPDFLAETKKIREAEWTIAAQPKDMLDRRVEITGPTDRKMVINALNCGASTFMADFEDANCPTWHNMIDGQINLRDAVRRTISLEQNGKQYRLNEKTAVLLPRPRGWHLDEKHATVDGKPVSGSLFDFGLFFFHNAKELLARGSGPYFYLPKMESHLEARLWNDVFVFSQETLAIPRGSIKATALIETVLAAFEMDEILHELREHSAGLNIGRWDYIFSCIKKFRANEQFCLADRSQVTMTAPFMRAYALLLVKTCHRRGAPAMGGMAAQIPIKNDPAANDAALEKVRQDKLREVTDGCDGTWVAHPGLVPIAKQVFDQHMPGPNQYARQRPDVNVSASDLLAFQPSSPITESGLRNNISVGVQYLGAWLAGNGCVPVFNLMEDAATAEISRSQIWQWIRSPKGVLEDGRKVTVDLFRSLLAEELPKVKTYLGDVAWSAGRYEDGAKLFEKLIVEDYVEFLTLPAYAKID
;
A
#
# COMPACT_ATOMS: atom_id res chain seq x y z
N MET A 1 11.70 20.19 41.56
CA MET A 1 10.55 19.41 41.11
C MET A 1 11.04 18.02 40.75
N GLN A 2 10.69 17.06 41.57
CA GLN A 2 11.20 15.68 41.47
C GLN A 2 10.54 14.95 40.29
N THR A 3 11.36 14.51 39.39
CA THR A 3 10.98 13.56 38.33
C THR A 3 10.89 12.17 38.96
N SER A 4 9.68 11.68 39.18
CA SER A 4 9.47 10.28 39.53
C SER A 4 9.62 9.41 38.30
N VAL A 5 10.74 8.71 38.19
CA VAL A 5 10.92 7.56 37.33
C VAL A 5 10.11 6.42 37.94
N LEU A 6 8.95 6.12 37.38
CA LEU A 6 8.21 4.91 37.70
C LEU A 6 8.94 3.72 37.10
N SER A 7 9.81 3.09 37.88
CA SER A 7 10.31 1.76 37.63
C SER A 7 9.19 0.76 37.97
N ALA A 8 8.40 0.36 36.98
CA ALA A 8 7.47 -0.74 37.13
C ALA A 8 8.19 -2.06 36.81
N GLN A 9 8.62 -2.76 37.83
CA GLN A 9 8.79 -4.21 37.77
C GLN A 9 7.40 -4.83 37.61
N SER A 10 7.07 -5.26 36.40
CA SER A 10 5.97 -6.19 36.13
C SER A 10 6.43 -7.21 35.12
N THR A 11 6.55 -8.40 35.63
CA THR A 11 6.94 -9.62 34.98
C THR A 11 6.08 -9.99 33.76
N ALA A 12 6.71 -10.42 32.68
CA ALA A 12 6.25 -11.35 31.63
C ALA A 12 5.07 -11.00 30.72
N THR A 13 4.46 -9.80 30.76
CA THR A 13 3.27 -9.48 29.96
C THR A 13 3.35 -8.17 29.16
N SER A 14 4.41 -7.39 29.25
CA SER A 14 4.43 -6.02 28.75
C SER A 14 5.25 -5.81 27.47
N VAL A 15 4.73 -4.95 26.60
CA VAL A 15 5.50 -4.28 25.56
C VAL A 15 6.37 -3.21 26.24
N ALA A 16 7.67 -3.21 25.96
CA ALA A 16 8.54 -2.10 26.38
C ALA A 16 8.52 -1.02 25.28
N LEU A 17 8.28 0.21 25.69
CA LEU A 17 8.24 1.37 24.78
C LEU A 17 9.49 2.22 24.98
N SER A 18 10.18 2.56 23.90
CA SER A 18 11.39 3.39 23.91
C SER A 18 11.13 4.86 23.59
N ALA A 19 9.98 5.18 23.01
CA ALA A 19 9.59 6.55 22.67
C ALA A 19 8.69 7.16 23.74
N ARG A 20 8.59 8.51 23.72
CA ARG A 20 7.76 9.25 24.66
C ARG A 20 6.28 8.93 24.47
N VAL A 21 5.60 8.62 25.57
CA VAL A 21 4.15 8.43 25.64
C VAL A 21 3.52 9.66 26.31
N THR A 22 2.72 10.41 25.57
CA THR A 22 1.91 11.51 26.10
C THR A 22 0.65 10.98 26.80
N THR A 23 -0.09 11.83 27.49
CA THR A 23 -1.38 11.46 28.10
C THR A 23 -2.35 10.94 27.05
N GLU A 24 -2.43 11.58 25.87
CA GLU A 24 -3.28 11.17 24.77
C GLU A 24 -2.83 9.84 24.17
N PHE A 25 -1.52 9.64 24.02
CA PHE A 25 -0.96 8.37 23.51
C PHE A 25 -1.22 7.22 24.48
N ALA A 26 -1.23 7.47 25.79
CA ALA A 26 -1.53 6.46 26.80
C ALA A 26 -2.95 5.90 26.68
N GLU A 27 -3.89 6.64 26.10
CA GLU A 27 -5.25 6.14 25.83
C GLU A 27 -5.26 5.03 24.78
N ILE A 28 -4.37 5.11 23.76
CA ILE A 28 -4.18 4.06 22.75
C ILE A 28 -3.27 2.95 23.28
N LEU A 29 -2.21 3.34 23.99
CA LEU A 29 -1.19 2.41 24.52
C LEU A 29 -1.57 1.97 25.94
N SER A 30 -2.85 1.66 26.18
CA SER A 30 -3.30 1.19 27.48
C SER A 30 -2.63 -0.14 27.85
N PRO A 31 -2.50 -0.46 29.15
CA PRO A 31 -1.91 -1.73 29.59
C PRO A 31 -2.56 -2.96 28.95
N GLU A 32 -3.88 -2.93 28.74
CA GLU A 32 -4.65 -4.02 28.15
C GLU A 32 -4.37 -4.13 26.64
N ALA A 33 -4.28 -3.00 25.91
CA ALA A 33 -3.91 -2.99 24.49
C ALA A 33 -2.47 -3.50 24.28
N LEU A 34 -1.54 -3.07 25.12
CA LEU A 34 -0.14 -3.55 25.10
C LEU A 34 -0.06 -5.04 25.45
N ALA A 35 -0.85 -5.51 26.42
CA ALA A 35 -0.91 -6.95 26.74
C ALA A 35 -1.45 -7.77 25.55
N PHE A 36 -2.42 -7.22 24.79
CA PHE A 36 -2.93 -7.86 23.57
C PHE A 36 -1.84 -7.90 22.48
N LEU A 37 -1.11 -6.80 22.27
CA LEU A 37 0.02 -6.76 21.33
C LEU A 37 1.11 -7.78 21.69
N ALA A 38 1.45 -7.90 22.98
CA ALA A 38 2.42 -8.89 23.43
C ALA A 38 1.99 -10.34 23.14
N LYS A 39 0.69 -10.64 23.26
CA LYS A 39 0.13 -11.95 22.88
C LYS A 39 0.25 -12.19 21.37
N LEU A 40 -0.08 -11.19 20.54
CA LEU A 40 0.06 -11.28 19.09
C LEU A 40 1.53 -11.52 18.69
N HIS A 41 2.45 -10.73 19.23
CA HIS A 41 3.87 -10.86 18.95
C HIS A 41 4.38 -12.27 19.28
N ARG A 42 4.18 -12.73 20.52
CA ARG A 42 4.68 -14.07 20.96
C ARG A 42 4.10 -15.21 20.13
N ARG A 43 2.87 -15.09 19.70
CA ARG A 43 2.20 -16.12 18.92
C ARG A 43 2.64 -16.16 17.46
N PHE A 44 2.84 -15.00 16.82
CA PHE A 44 2.95 -14.91 15.37
C PHE A 44 4.31 -14.45 14.86
N GLU A 45 5.13 -13.79 15.67
CA GLU A 45 6.46 -13.32 15.25
C GLU A 45 7.39 -14.44 14.74
N PRO A 46 7.46 -15.62 15.38
CA PRO A 46 8.29 -16.71 14.85
C PRO A 46 7.90 -17.13 13.43
N ARG A 47 6.59 -17.22 13.16
CA ARG A 47 6.08 -17.56 11.83
C ARG A 47 6.33 -16.47 10.82
N ARG A 48 6.14 -15.19 11.22
CA ARG A 48 6.47 -14.04 10.37
C ARG A 48 7.93 -14.09 9.94
N GLN A 49 8.86 -14.29 10.87
CA GLN A 49 10.30 -14.35 10.55
C GLN A 49 10.62 -15.51 9.62
N GLU A 50 10.00 -16.67 9.81
CA GLU A 50 10.14 -17.80 8.89
C GLU A 50 9.70 -17.43 7.45
N LEU A 51 8.56 -16.74 7.29
CA LEU A 51 8.05 -16.33 5.99
C LEU A 51 8.94 -15.28 5.33
N LEU A 52 9.47 -14.32 6.08
CA LEU A 52 10.45 -13.35 5.57
C LEU A 52 11.76 -14.05 5.12
N ALA A 53 12.23 -15.04 5.89
CA ALA A 53 13.38 -15.84 5.47
C ALA A 53 13.11 -16.63 4.18
N ARG A 54 11.86 -17.14 3.98
CA ARG A 54 11.45 -17.79 2.73
C ARG A 54 11.47 -16.82 1.55
N ARG A 55 11.06 -15.54 1.72
CA ARG A 55 11.19 -14.52 0.66
C ARG A 55 12.66 -14.39 0.22
N ALA A 56 13.58 -14.30 1.17
CA ALA A 56 15.01 -14.19 0.88
C ALA A 56 15.58 -15.45 0.20
N ALA A 57 15.13 -16.64 0.59
CA ALA A 57 15.53 -17.89 -0.07
C ALA A 57 15.01 -17.96 -1.52
N ARG A 58 13.73 -17.62 -1.74
CA ARG A 58 13.12 -17.61 -3.07
C ARG A 58 13.77 -16.56 -3.99
N GLN A 59 14.20 -15.42 -3.43
CA GLN A 59 14.94 -14.41 -4.21
C GLN A 59 16.24 -14.98 -4.79
N LYS A 60 16.97 -15.80 -4.03
CA LYS A 60 18.19 -16.46 -4.53
C LYS A 60 17.92 -17.42 -5.67
N GLU A 61 16.71 -17.99 -5.78
CA GLU A 61 16.30 -18.83 -6.91
C GLU A 61 16.06 -17.97 -8.15
N PHE A 62 15.37 -16.84 -8.02
CA PHE A 62 15.18 -15.88 -9.12
C PHE A 62 16.50 -15.30 -9.62
N ASP A 63 17.43 -14.98 -8.71
CA ASP A 63 18.76 -14.48 -9.06
C ASP A 63 19.60 -15.53 -9.86
N ARG A 64 19.22 -16.82 -9.77
CA ARG A 64 19.79 -17.92 -10.57
C ARG A 64 19.00 -18.20 -11.86
N GLY A 65 17.97 -17.41 -12.16
CA GLY A 65 17.17 -17.50 -13.37
C GLY A 65 15.93 -18.41 -13.30
N VAL A 66 15.59 -18.95 -12.11
CA VAL A 66 14.32 -19.67 -11.92
C VAL A 66 13.18 -18.67 -12.04
N LEU A 67 12.16 -18.98 -12.81
CA LEU A 67 10.96 -18.14 -12.95
C LEU A 67 9.80 -18.73 -12.13
N PRO A 68 8.88 -17.89 -11.62
CA PRO A 68 7.70 -18.36 -10.93
C PRO A 68 6.70 -19.02 -11.89
N ASP A 69 5.95 -19.97 -11.35
CA ASP A 69 4.81 -20.60 -12.01
C ASP A 69 3.69 -20.80 -10.98
N PHE A 70 2.50 -21.15 -11.46
CA PHE A 70 1.40 -21.58 -10.60
C PHE A 70 1.79 -22.83 -9.80
N LEU A 71 1.57 -22.80 -8.50
CA LEU A 71 2.02 -23.86 -7.59
C LEU A 71 1.33 -25.20 -7.92
N ALA A 72 2.11 -26.24 -8.19
CA ALA A 72 1.58 -27.57 -8.50
C ALA A 72 0.87 -28.21 -7.29
N GLU A 73 1.43 -28.02 -6.09
CA GLU A 73 0.89 -28.56 -4.84
C GLU A 73 -0.46 -28.00 -4.43
N THR A 74 -0.81 -26.79 -4.87
CA THR A 74 -2.09 -26.13 -4.58
C THR A 74 -3.09 -26.19 -5.73
N LYS A 75 -2.78 -26.92 -6.80
CA LYS A 75 -3.65 -27.09 -7.98
C LYS A 75 -5.09 -27.44 -7.60
N LYS A 76 -5.27 -28.30 -6.60
CA LYS A 76 -6.60 -28.70 -6.11
C LYS A 76 -7.43 -27.51 -5.58
N ILE A 77 -6.80 -26.49 -5.01
CA ILE A 77 -7.50 -25.28 -4.55
C ILE A 77 -8.04 -24.51 -5.75
N ARG A 78 -7.21 -24.34 -6.79
CA ARG A 78 -7.60 -23.63 -8.01
C ARG A 78 -8.69 -24.33 -8.81
N GLU A 79 -8.72 -25.67 -8.80
CA GLU A 79 -9.68 -26.48 -9.56
C GLU A 79 -10.98 -26.76 -8.81
N ALA A 80 -10.97 -26.74 -7.47
CA ALA A 80 -12.15 -27.02 -6.67
C ALA A 80 -13.18 -25.88 -6.72
N GLU A 81 -14.45 -26.27 -6.52
CA GLU A 81 -15.56 -25.33 -6.36
C GLU A 81 -15.66 -24.90 -4.89
N TRP A 82 -15.49 -23.62 -4.66
CA TRP A 82 -15.63 -22.95 -3.36
C TRP A 82 -15.79 -21.45 -3.55
N THR A 83 -16.37 -20.78 -2.58
CA THR A 83 -16.51 -19.32 -2.55
C THR A 83 -16.07 -18.78 -1.21
N ILE A 84 -15.78 -17.47 -1.16
CA ILE A 84 -15.57 -16.76 0.11
C ILE A 84 -16.89 -16.60 0.87
N ALA A 85 -16.79 -16.28 2.17
CA ALA A 85 -17.95 -15.93 2.98
C ALA A 85 -18.64 -14.66 2.44
N ALA A 86 -19.96 -14.56 2.65
CA ALA A 86 -20.76 -13.42 2.20
C ALA A 86 -20.20 -12.09 2.72
N GLN A 87 -20.30 -11.06 1.88
CA GLN A 87 -19.90 -9.71 2.25
C GLN A 87 -20.94 -9.06 3.19
N PRO A 88 -20.49 -8.25 4.16
CA PRO A 88 -21.35 -7.41 4.96
C PRO A 88 -22.14 -6.42 4.08
N LYS A 89 -23.31 -6.00 4.57
CA LYS A 89 -24.22 -5.12 3.81
C LYS A 89 -23.57 -3.82 3.37
N ASP A 90 -22.73 -3.22 4.20
CA ASP A 90 -22.01 -1.96 3.94
C ASP A 90 -20.77 -2.13 3.04
N MET A 91 -20.43 -3.38 2.68
CA MET A 91 -19.33 -3.73 1.77
C MET A 91 -19.80 -4.29 0.42
N LEU A 92 -21.12 -4.30 0.15
CA LEU A 92 -21.66 -4.85 -1.10
C LEU A 92 -21.44 -3.94 -2.31
N ASP A 93 -21.43 -2.62 -2.11
CA ASP A 93 -21.20 -1.62 -3.15
C ASP A 93 -19.95 -0.79 -2.83
N ARG A 94 -18.87 -1.11 -3.53
CA ARG A 94 -17.55 -0.51 -3.34
C ARG A 94 -17.06 0.22 -4.60
N ARG A 95 -17.98 0.76 -5.39
CA ARG A 95 -17.66 1.32 -6.73
C ARG A 95 -16.58 2.40 -6.72
N VAL A 96 -16.44 3.18 -5.64
CA VAL A 96 -15.31 4.12 -5.49
C VAL A 96 -14.77 4.06 -4.08
N GLU A 97 -13.48 3.81 -3.97
CA GLU A 97 -12.71 3.87 -2.73
C GLU A 97 -11.73 5.04 -2.77
N ILE A 98 -11.59 5.75 -1.67
CA ILE A 98 -10.55 6.76 -1.51
C ILE A 98 -9.45 6.24 -0.59
N THR A 99 -8.20 6.58 -0.90
CA THR A 99 -7.05 6.30 -0.03
C THR A 99 -6.43 7.60 0.46
N GLY A 100 -5.82 7.56 1.62
CA GLY A 100 -5.07 8.68 2.19
C GLY A 100 -4.47 8.34 3.56
N PRO A 101 -3.54 9.17 4.05
CA PRO A 101 -2.89 8.98 5.34
C PRO A 101 -3.88 9.11 6.51
N THR A 102 -3.42 8.74 7.69
CA THR A 102 -4.20 8.78 8.94
C THR A 102 -4.19 10.14 9.65
N ASP A 103 -3.72 11.20 9.00
CA ASP A 103 -3.80 12.59 9.49
C ASP A 103 -5.26 13.01 9.74
N ARG A 104 -5.51 13.71 10.84
CA ARG A 104 -6.86 14.09 11.32
C ARG A 104 -7.70 14.77 10.25
N LYS A 105 -7.13 15.75 9.53
CA LYS A 105 -7.86 16.48 8.48
C LYS A 105 -8.14 15.59 7.28
N MET A 106 -7.16 14.76 6.90
CA MET A 106 -7.31 13.85 5.75
C MET A 106 -8.35 12.78 6.04
N VAL A 107 -8.38 12.23 7.26
CA VAL A 107 -9.41 11.27 7.71
C VAL A 107 -10.82 11.87 7.59
N ILE A 108 -11.02 13.10 8.09
CA ILE A 108 -12.33 13.77 8.00
C ILE A 108 -12.73 13.99 6.55
N ASN A 109 -11.81 14.51 5.73
CA ASN A 109 -12.09 14.81 4.32
C ASN A 109 -12.37 13.53 3.51
N ALA A 110 -11.61 12.47 3.72
CA ALA A 110 -11.79 11.21 3.03
C ALA A 110 -13.13 10.54 3.40
N LEU A 111 -13.48 10.51 4.68
CA LEU A 111 -14.77 9.97 5.13
C LEU A 111 -15.96 10.75 4.57
N ASN A 112 -15.80 12.04 4.30
CA ASN A 112 -16.87 12.93 3.83
C ASN A 112 -16.96 13.07 2.31
N CYS A 113 -16.02 12.54 1.52
CA CYS A 113 -15.89 12.86 0.10
C CYS A 113 -16.92 12.20 -0.81
N GLY A 114 -17.80 11.33 -0.28
CA GLY A 114 -18.82 10.63 -1.04
C GLY A 114 -18.35 9.31 -1.68
N ALA A 115 -17.14 8.86 -1.37
CA ALA A 115 -16.69 7.51 -1.70
C ALA A 115 -17.47 6.46 -0.90
N SER A 116 -17.52 5.21 -1.42
CA SER A 116 -18.14 4.07 -0.71
C SER A 116 -17.31 3.68 0.51
N THR A 117 -15.99 3.63 0.34
CA THR A 117 -15.06 3.24 1.40
C THR A 117 -13.87 4.18 1.45
N PHE A 118 -13.21 4.23 2.60
CA PHE A 118 -11.97 4.93 2.81
C PHE A 118 -10.90 3.97 3.33
N MET A 119 -9.84 3.78 2.56
CA MET A 119 -8.65 3.09 3.04
C MET A 119 -7.75 4.08 3.78
N ALA A 120 -7.78 4.03 5.10
CA ALA A 120 -6.90 4.80 5.98
C ALA A 120 -5.54 4.11 6.08
N ASP A 121 -4.52 4.75 5.57
CA ASP A 121 -3.25 4.12 5.29
C ASP A 121 -2.18 4.40 6.36
N PHE A 122 -1.76 3.37 7.07
CA PHE A 122 -0.58 3.40 7.94
C PHE A 122 0.71 3.04 7.22
N GLU A 123 0.63 2.58 5.97
CA GLU A 123 1.76 2.11 5.19
C GLU A 123 2.30 3.20 4.24
N ASP A 124 2.08 3.06 2.92
CA ASP A 124 2.77 3.83 1.88
C ASP A 124 2.44 5.33 1.85
N ALA A 125 1.20 5.70 2.16
CA ALA A 125 0.81 7.11 2.23
C ALA A 125 1.15 7.77 3.58
N ASN A 126 1.77 7.04 4.50
CA ASN A 126 2.20 7.54 5.80
C ASN A 126 3.72 7.45 5.97
N CYS A 127 4.29 8.35 6.76
CA CYS A 127 5.63 8.18 7.27
C CYS A 127 5.55 7.61 8.68
N PRO A 128 6.17 6.44 8.98
CA PRO A 128 5.97 5.75 10.24
C PRO A 128 6.80 6.32 11.40
N THR A 129 6.75 7.65 11.60
CA THR A 129 7.23 8.26 12.84
C THR A 129 6.35 7.79 13.99
N TRP A 130 6.91 7.70 15.20
CA TRP A 130 6.15 7.34 16.39
C TRP A 130 4.89 8.19 16.55
N HIS A 131 5.04 9.50 16.33
CA HIS A 131 3.91 10.44 16.42
C HIS A 131 2.81 10.08 15.42
N ASN A 132 3.14 9.94 14.14
CA ASN A 132 2.15 9.66 13.09
C ASN A 132 1.41 8.32 13.32
N MET A 133 2.13 7.31 13.83
CA MET A 133 1.53 5.99 14.06
C MET A 133 0.52 6.02 15.20
N ILE A 134 0.81 6.70 16.31
CA ILE A 134 -0.12 6.74 17.45
C ILE A 134 -1.21 7.77 17.22
N ASP A 135 -0.88 8.95 16.68
CA ASP A 135 -1.89 9.97 16.33
C ASP A 135 -2.89 9.43 15.31
N GLY A 136 -2.41 8.65 14.32
CA GLY A 136 -3.27 7.96 13.37
C GLY A 136 -4.28 7.02 14.07
N GLN A 137 -3.85 6.26 15.09
CA GLN A 137 -4.76 5.42 15.88
C GLN A 137 -5.80 6.23 16.64
N ILE A 138 -5.40 7.37 17.23
CA ILE A 138 -6.32 8.32 17.89
C ILE A 138 -7.34 8.84 16.88
N ASN A 139 -6.90 9.28 15.70
CA ASN A 139 -7.74 9.82 14.65
C ASN A 139 -8.79 8.82 14.17
N LEU A 140 -8.38 7.56 13.93
CA LEU A 140 -9.30 6.51 13.53
C LEU A 140 -10.25 6.11 14.66
N ARG A 141 -9.79 6.05 15.92
CA ARG A 141 -10.66 5.81 17.08
C ARG A 141 -11.73 6.90 17.18
N ASP A 142 -11.35 8.15 17.09
CA ASP A 142 -12.27 9.29 17.16
C ASP A 142 -13.24 9.29 15.96
N ALA A 143 -12.77 8.88 14.76
CA ALA A 143 -13.62 8.73 13.57
C ALA A 143 -14.68 7.64 13.78
N VAL A 144 -14.30 6.46 14.27
CA VAL A 144 -15.22 5.35 14.58
C VAL A 144 -16.28 5.79 15.61
N ARG A 145 -15.88 6.55 16.63
CA ARG A 145 -16.78 7.08 17.66
C ARG A 145 -17.57 8.31 17.19
N ARG A 146 -17.26 8.84 15.99
CA ARG A 146 -17.83 10.06 15.41
C ARG A 146 -17.58 11.33 16.25
N THR A 147 -16.52 11.33 17.02
CA THR A 147 -16.07 12.47 17.85
C THR A 147 -14.97 13.27 17.17
N ILE A 148 -14.41 12.76 16.06
CA ILE A 148 -13.33 13.45 15.35
C ILE A 148 -13.77 14.82 14.86
N SER A 149 -13.00 15.84 15.20
CA SER A 149 -13.19 17.22 14.73
C SER A 149 -11.84 17.93 14.68
N LEU A 150 -11.76 18.94 13.84
CA LEU A 150 -10.58 19.79 13.71
C LEU A 150 -11.02 21.23 13.45
N GLU A 151 -10.42 22.18 14.16
CA GLU A 151 -10.50 23.58 13.83
C GLU A 151 -9.15 24.05 13.27
N GLN A 152 -9.14 24.55 12.04
CA GLN A 152 -7.93 25.01 11.37
C GLN A 152 -8.25 26.19 10.47
N ASN A 153 -7.50 27.30 10.59
CA ASN A 153 -7.66 28.51 9.79
C ASN A 153 -9.10 29.05 9.79
N GLY A 154 -9.77 29.03 10.95
CA GLY A 154 -11.15 29.49 11.12
C GLY A 154 -12.21 28.58 10.50
N LYS A 155 -11.83 27.40 10.01
CA LYS A 155 -12.75 26.40 9.47
C LYS A 155 -12.88 25.23 10.44
N GLN A 156 -14.13 24.79 10.64
CA GLN A 156 -14.42 23.57 11.38
C GLN A 156 -14.60 22.40 10.41
N TYR A 157 -13.90 21.30 10.70
CA TYR A 157 -14.01 20.02 10.02
C TYR A 157 -14.68 19.04 10.95
N ARG A 158 -15.73 18.37 10.49
CA ARG A 158 -16.50 17.35 11.23
C ARG A 158 -17.01 16.30 10.26
N LEU A 159 -17.39 15.14 10.77
CA LEU A 159 -18.02 14.12 9.93
C LEU A 159 -19.45 14.51 9.55
N ASN A 160 -19.78 14.27 8.30
CA ASN A 160 -21.16 14.30 7.80
C ASN A 160 -21.97 13.15 8.42
N GLU A 161 -23.29 13.20 8.31
CA GLU A 161 -24.16 12.11 8.74
C GLU A 161 -23.79 10.80 8.04
N LYS A 162 -23.71 10.83 6.72
CA LYS A 162 -23.24 9.70 5.90
C LYS A 162 -21.76 9.86 5.59
N THR A 163 -20.99 8.82 5.88
CA THR A 163 -19.54 8.75 5.62
C THR A 163 -19.20 7.48 4.85
N ALA A 164 -18.01 7.47 4.24
CA ALA A 164 -17.42 6.26 3.69
C ALA A 164 -17.20 5.21 4.81
N VAL A 165 -17.21 3.93 4.44
CA VAL A 165 -16.83 2.82 5.34
C VAL A 165 -15.31 2.82 5.53
N LEU A 166 -14.85 2.68 6.75
CA LEU A 166 -13.43 2.77 7.11
C LEU A 166 -12.72 1.41 7.00
N LEU A 167 -11.63 1.35 6.25
CA LEU A 167 -10.75 0.19 6.11
C LEU A 167 -9.27 0.61 6.35
N PRO A 168 -8.69 0.44 7.53
CA PRO A 168 -7.26 0.68 7.73
C PRO A 168 -6.38 -0.29 6.94
N ARG A 169 -5.26 0.22 6.40
CA ARG A 169 -4.18 -0.60 5.87
C ARG A 169 -3.01 -0.59 6.86
N PRO A 170 -2.77 -1.67 7.60
CA PRO A 170 -1.59 -1.80 8.45
C PRO A 170 -0.32 -1.88 7.59
N ARG A 171 0.82 -1.59 8.17
CA ARG A 171 2.13 -1.78 7.54
C ARG A 171 2.32 -3.23 7.07
N GLY A 172 3.09 -3.41 6.01
CA GLY A 172 3.42 -4.74 5.47
C GLY A 172 4.27 -5.58 6.42
N TRP A 173 4.25 -6.91 6.24
CA TRP A 173 4.98 -7.88 7.08
C TRP A 173 6.49 -7.63 7.21
N HIS A 174 7.09 -6.88 6.28
CA HIS A 174 8.52 -6.56 6.26
C HIS A 174 8.93 -5.43 7.21
N LEU A 175 7.97 -4.67 7.78
CA LEU A 175 8.24 -3.53 8.64
C LEU A 175 8.07 -3.89 10.12
N ASP A 176 8.93 -3.30 10.95
CA ASP A 176 8.87 -3.38 12.40
C ASP A 176 8.42 -2.04 13.00
N GLU A 177 7.90 -2.08 14.22
CA GLU A 177 7.76 -0.91 15.08
C GLU A 177 8.95 -0.83 16.04
N LYS A 178 9.93 -0.02 15.69
CA LYS A 178 11.21 0.06 16.42
C LYS A 178 11.08 0.58 17.86
N HIS A 179 9.99 1.31 18.15
CA HIS A 179 9.76 1.89 19.47
C HIS A 179 8.99 0.97 20.43
N ALA A 180 8.54 -0.19 19.95
CA ALA A 180 7.82 -1.17 20.75
C ALA A 180 8.51 -2.53 20.69
N THR A 181 8.91 -3.07 21.83
CA THR A 181 9.57 -4.38 21.89
C THR A 181 8.86 -5.33 22.84
N VAL A 182 8.85 -6.60 22.48
CA VAL A 182 8.40 -7.71 23.34
C VAL A 182 9.54 -8.70 23.45
N ASP A 183 9.88 -9.08 24.67
CA ASP A 183 10.97 -10.02 24.95
C ASP A 183 12.30 -9.59 24.26
N GLY A 184 12.55 -8.27 24.18
CA GLY A 184 13.74 -7.66 23.58
C GLY A 184 13.75 -7.60 22.05
N LYS A 185 12.66 -7.98 21.36
CA LYS A 185 12.55 -7.93 19.89
C LYS A 185 11.52 -6.88 19.46
N PRO A 186 11.77 -6.12 18.38
CA PRO A 186 10.78 -5.20 17.85
C PRO A 186 9.47 -5.90 17.49
N VAL A 187 8.36 -5.25 17.74
CA VAL A 187 7.04 -5.75 17.32
C VAL A 187 6.89 -5.53 15.81
N SER A 188 6.31 -6.50 15.10
CA SER A 188 5.91 -6.30 13.70
C SER A 188 5.04 -5.05 13.56
N GLY A 189 5.36 -4.17 12.61
CA GLY A 189 4.52 -3.01 12.28
C GLY A 189 3.09 -3.42 11.91
N SER A 190 2.95 -4.55 11.18
CA SER A 190 1.64 -5.11 10.83
C SER A 190 0.80 -5.44 12.05
N LEU A 191 1.39 -6.15 13.02
CA LEU A 191 0.70 -6.56 14.26
C LEU A 191 0.44 -5.36 15.19
N PHE A 192 1.30 -4.37 15.18
CA PHE A 192 1.15 -3.14 15.95
C PHE A 192 -0.05 -2.33 15.46
N ASP A 193 -0.10 -2.04 14.15
CA ASP A 193 -1.14 -1.21 13.54
C ASP A 193 -2.51 -1.92 13.60
N PHE A 194 -2.55 -3.18 13.16
CA PHE A 194 -3.74 -4.01 13.24
C PHE A 194 -4.23 -4.19 14.67
N GLY A 195 -3.34 -4.57 15.57
CA GLY A 195 -3.68 -4.92 16.94
C GLY A 195 -4.27 -3.76 17.72
N LEU A 196 -3.66 -2.57 17.63
CA LEU A 196 -4.18 -1.37 18.28
C LEU A 196 -5.54 -0.96 17.71
N PHE A 197 -5.67 -0.90 16.38
CA PHE A 197 -6.94 -0.55 15.76
C PHE A 197 -8.05 -1.55 16.14
N PHE A 198 -7.78 -2.85 16.03
CA PHE A 198 -8.75 -3.90 16.32
C PHE A 198 -9.17 -3.88 17.80
N PHE A 199 -8.21 -3.75 18.71
CA PHE A 199 -8.47 -3.70 20.15
C PHE A 199 -9.43 -2.57 20.52
N HIS A 200 -9.17 -1.36 20.02
CA HIS A 200 -9.94 -0.18 20.40
C HIS A 200 -11.26 -0.04 19.67
N ASN A 201 -11.41 -0.61 18.48
CA ASN A 201 -12.50 -0.24 17.58
C ASN A 201 -13.44 -1.37 17.19
N ALA A 202 -13.04 -2.65 17.29
CA ALA A 202 -13.84 -3.74 16.75
C ALA A 202 -15.25 -3.83 17.34
N LYS A 203 -15.38 -3.75 18.66
CA LYS A 203 -16.69 -3.78 19.34
C LYS A 203 -17.57 -2.59 18.98
N GLU A 204 -16.99 -1.40 18.92
CA GLU A 204 -17.70 -0.17 18.57
C GLU A 204 -18.20 -0.20 17.12
N LEU A 205 -17.36 -0.67 16.17
CA LEU A 205 -17.74 -0.82 14.77
C LEU A 205 -18.93 -1.79 14.63
N LEU A 206 -18.89 -2.93 15.29
CA LEU A 206 -19.99 -3.89 15.29
C LEU A 206 -21.27 -3.31 15.91
N ALA A 207 -21.16 -2.60 17.03
CA ALA A 207 -22.28 -1.94 17.67
C ALA A 207 -22.94 -0.87 16.78
N ARG A 208 -22.16 -0.26 15.87
CA ARG A 208 -22.64 0.71 14.88
C ARG A 208 -23.14 0.08 13.57
N GLY A 209 -23.16 -1.25 13.46
CA GLY A 209 -23.66 -1.97 12.28
C GLY A 209 -22.69 -2.05 11.11
N SER A 210 -21.40 -1.82 11.38
CA SER A 210 -20.28 -2.04 10.46
C SER A 210 -19.39 -3.16 10.98
N GLY A 211 -18.10 -3.19 10.60
CA GLY A 211 -17.16 -4.20 11.08
C GLY A 211 -15.70 -3.72 11.04
N PRO A 212 -14.80 -4.46 11.68
CA PRO A 212 -13.37 -4.22 11.60
C PRO A 212 -12.82 -4.72 10.25
N TYR A 213 -12.82 -3.84 9.26
CA TYR A 213 -12.40 -4.14 7.89
C TYR A 213 -10.98 -3.63 7.65
N PHE A 214 -10.21 -4.31 6.78
CA PHE A 214 -8.80 -4.02 6.55
C PHE A 214 -8.42 -4.13 5.07
N TYR A 215 -7.29 -3.51 4.72
CA TYR A 215 -6.50 -3.80 3.53
C TYR A 215 -5.19 -4.47 3.92
N LEU A 216 -4.76 -5.50 3.15
CA LEU A 216 -3.55 -6.28 3.46
C LEU A 216 -2.50 -6.05 2.37
N PRO A 217 -1.38 -5.37 2.69
CA PRO A 217 -0.37 -5.00 1.70
C PRO A 217 0.73 -6.04 1.51
N LYS A 218 1.38 -5.97 0.35
CA LYS A 218 2.72 -6.50 0.03
C LYS A 218 2.95 -7.98 0.36
N MET A 219 1.90 -8.79 0.28
CA MET A 219 2.05 -10.25 0.40
C MET A 219 2.72 -10.84 -0.83
N GLU A 220 3.59 -11.82 -0.64
CA GLU A 220 4.27 -12.55 -1.70
C GLU A 220 3.79 -14.01 -1.84
N SER A 221 3.00 -14.50 -0.89
CA SER A 221 2.48 -15.87 -0.93
C SER A 221 1.18 -16.04 -0.14
N HIS A 222 0.45 -17.12 -0.45
CA HIS A 222 -0.73 -17.54 0.30
C HIS A 222 -0.41 -17.90 1.76
N LEU A 223 0.84 -18.27 2.08
CA LEU A 223 1.25 -18.56 3.45
C LEU A 223 1.26 -17.29 4.32
N GLU A 224 1.52 -16.15 3.73
CA GLU A 224 1.41 -14.85 4.40
C GLU A 224 -0.05 -14.44 4.59
N ALA A 225 -0.92 -14.81 3.66
CA ALA A 225 -2.37 -14.67 3.83
C ALA A 225 -2.90 -15.60 4.94
N ARG A 226 -2.39 -16.84 5.04
CA ARG A 226 -2.66 -17.76 6.15
C ARG A 226 -2.26 -17.14 7.48
N LEU A 227 -1.07 -16.53 7.55
CA LEU A 227 -0.63 -15.85 8.77
C LEU A 227 -1.62 -14.75 9.19
N TRP A 228 -2.11 -13.93 8.24
CA TRP A 228 -3.16 -12.94 8.52
C TRP A 228 -4.45 -13.60 9.01
N ASN A 229 -4.89 -14.68 8.37
CA ASN A 229 -6.08 -15.41 8.81
C ASN A 229 -5.94 -15.95 10.25
N ASP A 230 -4.78 -16.50 10.58
CA ASP A 230 -4.49 -17.01 11.93
C ASP A 230 -4.49 -15.85 12.95
N VAL A 231 -3.94 -14.69 12.60
CA VAL A 231 -3.99 -13.47 13.42
C VAL A 231 -5.44 -13.04 13.64
N PHE A 232 -6.27 -13.05 12.60
CA PHE A 232 -7.70 -12.66 12.67
C PHE A 232 -8.49 -13.59 13.58
N VAL A 233 -8.35 -14.90 13.41
CA VAL A 233 -9.02 -15.90 14.24
C VAL A 233 -8.63 -15.72 15.70
N PHE A 234 -7.32 -15.70 15.99
CA PHE A 234 -6.81 -15.52 17.35
C PHE A 234 -7.29 -14.21 18.00
N SER A 235 -7.30 -13.14 17.23
CA SER A 235 -7.72 -11.82 17.72
C SER A 235 -9.19 -11.77 18.08
N GLN A 236 -10.05 -12.33 17.21
CA GLN A 236 -11.49 -12.44 17.46
C GLN A 236 -11.77 -13.29 18.70
N GLU A 237 -11.13 -14.45 18.83
CA GLU A 237 -11.26 -15.31 20.01
C GLU A 237 -10.80 -14.61 21.29
N THR A 238 -9.62 -13.94 21.24
CA THR A 238 -9.04 -13.28 22.43
C THR A 238 -9.91 -12.14 22.94
N LEU A 239 -10.56 -11.37 22.04
CA LEU A 239 -11.38 -10.21 22.41
C LEU A 239 -12.89 -10.51 22.46
N ALA A 240 -13.28 -11.78 22.33
CA ALA A 240 -14.66 -12.22 22.27
C ALA A 240 -15.48 -11.49 21.17
N ILE A 241 -14.89 -11.37 20.00
CA ILE A 241 -15.50 -10.88 18.77
C ILE A 241 -15.99 -12.09 17.95
N PRO A 242 -17.19 -12.09 17.36
CA PRO A 242 -17.66 -13.20 16.55
C PRO A 242 -16.71 -13.50 15.38
N ARG A 243 -16.42 -14.79 15.15
CA ARG A 243 -15.58 -15.23 14.03
C ARG A 243 -16.22 -14.81 12.70
N GLY A 244 -15.40 -14.34 11.75
CA GLY A 244 -15.85 -13.82 10.46
C GLY A 244 -16.28 -12.35 10.49
N SER A 245 -16.25 -11.66 11.64
CA SER A 245 -16.50 -10.21 11.74
C SER A 245 -15.44 -9.38 11.02
N ILE A 246 -14.19 -9.81 11.05
CA ILE A 246 -13.12 -9.18 10.27
C ILE A 246 -13.34 -9.46 8.80
N LYS A 247 -13.23 -8.42 7.96
CA LYS A 247 -13.11 -8.56 6.51
C LYS A 247 -11.87 -7.85 6.01
N ALA A 248 -11.18 -8.46 5.06
CA ALA A 248 -9.93 -7.92 4.54
C ALA A 248 -9.82 -8.07 3.02
N THR A 249 -9.48 -6.97 2.36
CA THR A 249 -9.13 -6.97 0.94
C THR A 249 -7.62 -7.15 0.82
N ALA A 250 -7.18 -8.16 0.09
CA ALA A 250 -5.77 -8.39 -0.17
C ALA A 250 -5.32 -7.63 -1.41
N LEU A 251 -4.28 -6.81 -1.28
CA LEU A 251 -3.60 -6.21 -2.42
C LEU A 251 -2.77 -7.27 -3.15
N ILE A 252 -3.08 -7.51 -4.41
CA ILE A 252 -2.22 -8.27 -5.30
C ILE A 252 -1.29 -7.26 -5.99
N GLU A 253 -0.26 -6.91 -5.28
CA GLU A 253 0.68 -5.86 -5.66
C GLU A 253 2.13 -6.36 -5.70
N THR A 254 2.31 -7.68 -5.65
CA THR A 254 3.58 -8.32 -5.92
C THR A 254 3.40 -9.33 -7.06
N VAL A 255 4.41 -9.44 -7.90
CA VAL A 255 4.37 -10.38 -9.03
C VAL A 255 4.17 -11.82 -8.56
N LEU A 256 4.67 -12.18 -7.39
CA LEU A 256 4.53 -13.53 -6.84
C LEU A 256 3.10 -13.83 -6.38
N ALA A 257 2.43 -12.86 -5.76
CA ALA A 257 1.04 -13.00 -5.35
C ALA A 257 0.08 -13.20 -6.54
N ALA A 258 0.44 -12.70 -7.73
CA ALA A 258 -0.35 -12.91 -8.93
C ALA A 258 -0.46 -14.39 -9.33
N PHE A 259 0.51 -15.22 -8.98
CA PHE A 259 0.48 -16.67 -9.19
C PHE A 259 -0.30 -17.44 -8.11
N GLU A 260 -0.69 -16.78 -7.02
CA GLU A 260 -1.29 -17.41 -5.84
C GLU A 260 -2.64 -16.75 -5.45
N MET A 261 -3.36 -16.11 -6.40
CA MET A 261 -4.60 -15.37 -6.11
C MET A 261 -5.72 -16.26 -5.54
N ASP A 262 -5.93 -17.45 -6.12
CA ASP A 262 -6.89 -18.43 -5.61
C ASP A 262 -6.52 -18.89 -4.21
N GLU A 263 -5.26 -19.18 -3.99
CA GLU A 263 -4.74 -19.65 -2.71
C GLU A 263 -4.85 -18.57 -1.62
N ILE A 264 -4.55 -17.31 -1.96
CA ILE A 264 -4.71 -16.16 -1.05
C ILE A 264 -6.17 -16.00 -0.64
N LEU A 265 -7.10 -16.04 -1.61
CA LEU A 265 -8.54 -16.01 -1.31
C LEU A 265 -8.99 -17.20 -0.48
N HIS A 266 -8.45 -18.40 -0.75
CA HIS A 266 -8.79 -19.61 -0.03
C HIS A 266 -8.35 -19.56 1.44
N GLU A 267 -7.13 -19.10 1.70
CA GLU A 267 -6.65 -18.92 3.08
C GLU A 267 -7.50 -17.90 3.86
N LEU A 268 -7.90 -16.84 3.21
CA LEU A 268 -8.71 -15.77 3.79
C LEU A 268 -10.23 -16.00 3.66
N ARG A 269 -10.72 -17.11 3.13
CA ARG A 269 -12.12 -17.26 2.66
C ARG A 269 -13.21 -16.86 3.67
N GLU A 270 -12.98 -17.01 4.97
CA GLU A 270 -13.93 -16.58 6.02
C GLU A 270 -13.88 -15.05 6.23
N HIS A 271 -12.74 -14.44 5.98
CA HIS A 271 -12.44 -13.05 6.26
C HIS A 271 -12.20 -12.21 5.00
N SER A 272 -12.26 -12.81 3.80
CA SER A 272 -11.96 -12.08 2.56
C SER A 272 -13.02 -11.04 2.22
N ALA A 273 -12.57 -9.85 1.82
CA ALA A 273 -13.32 -8.82 1.13
C ALA A 273 -12.77 -8.59 -0.30
N GLY A 274 -12.21 -9.65 -0.91
CA GLY A 274 -11.73 -9.65 -2.29
C GLY A 274 -10.27 -9.27 -2.46
N LEU A 275 -9.91 -9.01 -3.71
CA LEU A 275 -8.56 -8.64 -4.13
C LEU A 275 -8.56 -7.24 -4.77
N ASN A 276 -7.42 -6.57 -4.68
CA ASN A 276 -7.22 -5.26 -5.30
C ASN A 276 -6.02 -5.27 -6.24
N ILE A 277 -6.12 -4.53 -7.36
CA ILE A 277 -5.07 -4.33 -8.35
C ILE A 277 -4.14 -3.23 -7.88
N GLY A 278 -2.95 -3.56 -7.37
CA GLY A 278 -1.94 -2.62 -6.90
C GLY A 278 -0.86 -2.35 -7.95
N ARG A 279 -1.08 -1.38 -8.86
CA ARG A 279 -0.25 -1.13 -10.04
C ARG A 279 1.23 -0.88 -9.72
N TRP A 280 1.51 0.11 -8.87
CA TRP A 280 2.87 0.64 -8.70
C TRP A 280 3.78 -0.34 -7.99
N ASP A 281 3.34 -0.90 -6.88
CA ASP A 281 4.05 -1.96 -6.18
C ASP A 281 4.22 -3.22 -7.04
N TYR A 282 3.24 -3.55 -7.90
CA TYR A 282 3.37 -4.67 -8.82
C TYR A 282 4.53 -4.48 -9.79
N ILE A 283 4.63 -3.30 -10.43
CA ILE A 283 5.75 -2.95 -11.32
C ILE A 283 7.07 -2.96 -10.53
N PHE A 284 7.10 -2.36 -9.35
CA PHE A 284 8.25 -2.38 -8.47
C PHE A 284 8.69 -3.82 -8.15
N SER A 285 7.76 -4.70 -7.80
CA SER A 285 8.06 -6.08 -7.47
C SER A 285 8.65 -6.85 -8.66
N CYS A 286 8.21 -6.56 -9.88
CA CYS A 286 8.80 -7.14 -11.09
C CYS A 286 10.28 -6.79 -11.22
N ILE A 287 10.62 -5.51 -11.07
CA ILE A 287 12.03 -5.08 -11.11
C ILE A 287 12.81 -5.73 -9.98
N LYS A 288 12.28 -5.69 -8.76
CA LYS A 288 12.91 -6.24 -7.56
C LYS A 288 13.21 -7.74 -7.69
N LYS A 289 12.23 -8.52 -8.10
CA LYS A 289 12.35 -9.99 -8.13
C LYS A 289 13.23 -10.48 -9.28
N PHE A 290 13.19 -9.82 -10.42
CA PHE A 290 13.93 -10.24 -11.61
C PHE A 290 15.13 -9.33 -11.94
N ARG A 291 15.63 -8.57 -10.95
CA ARG A 291 16.72 -7.61 -11.12
C ARG A 291 18.01 -8.18 -11.71
N ALA A 292 18.26 -9.46 -11.49
CA ALA A 292 19.44 -10.16 -12.03
C ALA A 292 19.23 -10.67 -13.46
N ASN A 293 18.01 -10.63 -14.00
CA ASN A 293 17.68 -11.15 -15.31
C ASN A 293 17.50 -10.00 -16.31
N GLU A 294 18.40 -9.92 -17.29
CA GLU A 294 18.44 -8.88 -18.31
C GLU A 294 17.19 -8.81 -19.20
N GLN A 295 16.42 -9.89 -19.28
CA GLN A 295 15.19 -9.92 -20.07
C GLN A 295 14.08 -9.06 -19.45
N PHE A 296 14.15 -8.79 -18.16
CA PHE A 296 13.14 -8.05 -17.40
C PHE A 296 13.47 -6.57 -17.17
N CYS A 297 14.30 -5.97 -18.02
CA CYS A 297 14.55 -4.52 -17.98
C CYS A 297 13.32 -3.77 -18.51
N LEU A 298 12.72 -2.92 -17.69
CA LEU A 298 11.53 -2.13 -18.03
C LEU A 298 11.88 -0.77 -18.62
N ALA A 299 11.01 -0.27 -19.50
CA ALA A 299 11.04 1.11 -20.02
C ALA A 299 10.63 2.13 -18.95
N ASP A 300 10.56 3.42 -19.32
CA ASP A 300 10.11 4.50 -18.44
C ASP A 300 8.79 4.16 -17.73
N ARG A 301 8.67 4.50 -16.46
CA ARG A 301 7.48 4.18 -15.65
C ARG A 301 6.18 4.73 -16.26
N SER A 302 6.24 5.85 -16.97
CA SER A 302 5.09 6.46 -17.65
C SER A 302 4.54 5.60 -18.79
N GLN A 303 5.36 4.71 -19.35
CA GLN A 303 5.01 3.83 -20.46
C GLN A 303 4.57 2.43 -19.99
N VAL A 304 4.84 2.06 -18.75
CA VAL A 304 4.35 0.81 -18.15
C VAL A 304 2.92 1.00 -17.64
N THR A 305 1.98 1.04 -18.58
CA THR A 305 0.55 1.26 -18.29
C THR A 305 -0.19 -0.05 -18.01
N MET A 306 -1.45 0.05 -17.57
CA MET A 306 -2.31 -1.13 -17.38
C MET A 306 -2.68 -1.85 -18.70
N THR A 307 -2.29 -1.29 -19.85
CA THR A 307 -2.43 -1.92 -21.16
C THR A 307 -1.20 -2.71 -21.60
N ALA A 308 -0.08 -2.61 -20.85
CA ALA A 308 1.08 -3.46 -21.09
C ALA A 308 0.70 -4.94 -20.92
N PRO A 309 1.22 -5.88 -21.76
CA PRO A 309 0.75 -7.28 -21.79
C PRO A 309 0.68 -7.95 -20.42
N PHE A 310 1.75 -7.91 -19.63
CA PHE A 310 1.79 -8.53 -18.30
C PHE A 310 0.83 -7.86 -17.30
N MET A 311 0.68 -6.52 -17.36
CA MET A 311 -0.25 -5.78 -16.53
C MET A 311 -1.70 -6.11 -16.89
N ARG A 312 -1.97 -6.29 -18.18
CA ARG A 312 -3.28 -6.69 -18.70
C ARG A 312 -3.64 -8.11 -18.25
N ALA A 313 -2.70 -9.05 -18.40
CA ALA A 313 -2.86 -10.44 -17.98
C ALA A 313 -3.16 -10.53 -16.47
N TYR A 314 -2.38 -9.84 -15.67
CA TYR A 314 -2.54 -9.76 -14.23
C TYR A 314 -3.92 -9.22 -13.81
N ALA A 315 -4.35 -8.09 -14.38
CA ALA A 315 -5.63 -7.48 -14.03
C ALA A 315 -6.83 -8.37 -14.41
N LEU A 316 -6.80 -8.97 -15.60
CA LEU A 316 -7.87 -9.87 -16.06
C LEU A 316 -7.94 -11.16 -15.25
N LEU A 317 -6.78 -11.74 -14.90
CA LEU A 317 -6.72 -12.91 -14.04
C LEU A 317 -7.33 -12.62 -12.66
N LEU A 318 -7.03 -11.45 -12.07
CA LEU A 318 -7.59 -11.03 -10.79
C LEU A 318 -9.11 -10.97 -10.84
N VAL A 319 -9.69 -10.31 -11.86
CA VAL A 319 -11.15 -10.21 -12.01
C VAL A 319 -11.77 -11.60 -12.15
N LYS A 320 -11.23 -12.45 -13.03
CA LYS A 320 -11.72 -13.83 -13.23
C LYS A 320 -11.68 -14.63 -11.93
N THR A 321 -10.56 -14.59 -11.22
CA THR A 321 -10.37 -15.33 -9.96
C THR A 321 -11.35 -14.84 -8.89
N CYS A 322 -11.47 -13.54 -8.70
CA CYS A 322 -12.42 -12.96 -7.74
C CYS A 322 -13.85 -13.39 -8.03
N HIS A 323 -14.34 -13.20 -9.25
CA HIS A 323 -15.72 -13.50 -9.59
C HIS A 323 -16.05 -15.00 -9.49
N ARG A 324 -15.13 -15.86 -9.88
CA ARG A 324 -15.27 -17.31 -9.68
C ARG A 324 -15.45 -17.67 -8.20
N ARG A 325 -14.83 -16.91 -7.29
CA ARG A 325 -14.88 -17.14 -5.84
C ARG A 325 -15.95 -16.30 -5.12
N GLY A 326 -16.80 -15.58 -5.86
CA GLY A 326 -17.82 -14.70 -5.29
C GLY A 326 -17.21 -13.53 -4.51
N ALA A 327 -16.02 -13.09 -4.90
CA ALA A 327 -15.22 -12.07 -4.24
C ALA A 327 -15.22 -10.76 -5.05
N PRO A 328 -15.18 -9.58 -4.38
CA PRO A 328 -14.97 -8.31 -5.05
C PRO A 328 -13.60 -8.23 -5.76
N ALA A 329 -13.60 -7.71 -6.99
CA ALA A 329 -12.40 -7.36 -7.75
C ALA A 329 -12.24 -5.84 -7.78
N MET A 330 -11.26 -5.31 -7.05
CA MET A 330 -11.06 -3.86 -6.94
C MET A 330 -9.98 -3.37 -7.91
N GLY A 331 -10.30 -2.34 -8.69
CA GLY A 331 -9.38 -1.69 -9.62
C GLY A 331 -8.29 -0.88 -8.92
N GLY A 332 -7.38 -0.31 -9.73
CA GLY A 332 -6.21 0.41 -9.23
C GLY A 332 -6.46 1.88 -8.89
N MET A 333 -5.45 2.52 -8.32
CA MET A 333 -5.51 3.91 -7.89
C MET A 333 -5.31 4.88 -9.05
N ALA A 334 -6.17 5.93 -9.14
CA ALA A 334 -5.91 7.15 -9.88
C ALA A 334 -5.25 8.17 -8.93
N ALA A 335 -4.01 8.54 -9.24
CA ALA A 335 -3.18 9.40 -8.39
C ALA A 335 -3.19 10.88 -8.81
N GLN A 336 -3.96 11.27 -9.83
CA GLN A 336 -4.04 12.64 -10.32
C GLN A 336 -4.58 13.60 -9.26
N ILE A 337 -3.98 14.78 -9.21
CA ILE A 337 -4.47 15.91 -8.42
C ILE A 337 -5.09 16.91 -9.39
N PRO A 338 -6.34 17.37 -9.19
CA PRO A 338 -6.95 18.38 -10.03
C PRO A 338 -6.10 19.65 -10.15
N ILE A 339 -5.87 20.12 -11.38
CA ILE A 339 -5.00 21.26 -11.73
C ILE A 339 -5.83 22.54 -11.74
N LYS A 340 -5.58 23.44 -10.79
CA LYS A 340 -6.42 24.64 -10.61
C LYS A 340 -6.13 25.76 -11.61
N ASN A 341 -4.88 25.89 -12.04
CA ASN A 341 -4.40 27.07 -12.78
C ASN A 341 -4.24 26.81 -14.30
N ASP A 342 -4.61 25.63 -14.78
CA ASP A 342 -4.56 25.24 -16.18
C ASP A 342 -5.76 24.34 -16.51
N PRO A 343 -6.87 24.90 -16.97
CA PRO A 343 -8.08 24.13 -17.30
C PRO A 343 -7.85 23.06 -18.37
N ALA A 344 -7.06 23.36 -19.40
CA ALA A 344 -6.82 22.41 -20.49
C ALA A 344 -5.99 21.20 -20.01
N ALA A 345 -4.94 21.43 -19.23
CA ALA A 345 -4.16 20.36 -18.61
C ALA A 345 -5.00 19.56 -17.61
N ASN A 346 -5.89 20.24 -16.85
CA ASN A 346 -6.82 19.58 -15.94
C ASN A 346 -7.77 18.66 -16.69
N ASP A 347 -8.42 19.14 -17.75
CA ASP A 347 -9.37 18.33 -18.52
C ASP A 347 -8.68 17.10 -19.15
N ALA A 348 -7.46 17.26 -19.66
CA ALA A 348 -6.67 16.16 -20.18
C ALA A 348 -6.30 15.12 -19.09
N ALA A 349 -5.97 15.58 -17.88
CA ALA A 349 -5.68 14.70 -16.75
C ALA A 349 -6.94 13.93 -16.28
N LEU A 350 -8.07 14.62 -16.18
CA LEU A 350 -9.36 14.02 -15.80
C LEU A 350 -9.88 13.04 -16.86
N GLU A 351 -9.65 13.31 -18.14
CA GLU A 351 -10.01 12.37 -19.21
C GLU A 351 -9.18 11.06 -19.10
N LYS A 352 -7.90 11.15 -18.79
CA LYS A 352 -7.09 9.94 -18.50
C LYS A 352 -7.67 9.13 -17.35
N VAL A 353 -8.15 9.79 -16.29
CA VAL A 353 -8.84 9.12 -15.19
C VAL A 353 -10.12 8.43 -15.69
N ARG A 354 -10.96 9.09 -16.50
CA ARG A 354 -12.18 8.48 -17.06
C ARG A 354 -11.85 7.21 -17.86
N GLN A 355 -10.88 7.29 -18.76
CA GLN A 355 -10.48 6.13 -19.59
C GLN A 355 -9.95 4.98 -18.75
N ASP A 356 -9.19 5.28 -17.70
CA ASP A 356 -8.69 4.28 -16.76
C ASP A 356 -9.85 3.57 -16.03
N LYS A 357 -10.81 4.32 -15.48
CA LYS A 357 -11.97 3.78 -14.77
C LYS A 357 -12.95 3.07 -15.71
N LEU A 358 -13.10 3.55 -16.95
CA LEU A 358 -13.89 2.87 -17.98
C LEU A 358 -13.29 1.51 -18.33
N ARG A 359 -11.98 1.43 -18.48
CA ARG A 359 -11.30 0.14 -18.69
C ARG A 359 -11.57 -0.82 -17.53
N GLU A 360 -11.38 -0.36 -16.28
CA GLU A 360 -11.57 -1.21 -15.09
C GLU A 360 -12.99 -1.76 -15.00
N VAL A 361 -14.02 -0.91 -15.08
CA VAL A 361 -15.42 -1.38 -15.00
C VAL A 361 -15.80 -2.26 -16.19
N THR A 362 -15.25 -1.98 -17.39
CA THR A 362 -15.46 -2.80 -18.59
C THR A 362 -14.78 -4.16 -18.46
N ASP A 363 -13.66 -4.24 -17.79
CA ASP A 363 -12.97 -5.51 -17.49
C ASP A 363 -13.71 -6.36 -16.47
N GLY A 364 -14.56 -5.74 -15.65
CA GLY A 364 -15.36 -6.38 -14.63
C GLY A 364 -14.98 -6.02 -13.20
N CYS A 365 -14.16 -4.99 -12.97
CA CYS A 365 -13.90 -4.52 -11.60
C CYS A 365 -15.19 -4.04 -10.94
N ASP A 366 -15.38 -4.39 -9.68
CA ASP A 366 -16.53 -4.02 -8.84
C ASP A 366 -16.38 -2.64 -8.19
N GLY A 367 -15.20 -2.10 -8.26
CA GLY A 367 -14.86 -0.77 -7.74
C GLY A 367 -13.47 -0.35 -8.13
N THR A 368 -13.06 0.83 -7.69
CA THR A 368 -11.78 1.45 -8.05
C THR A 368 -11.27 2.37 -6.95
N TRP A 369 -9.99 2.74 -7.00
CA TRP A 369 -9.38 3.69 -6.08
C TRP A 369 -9.12 5.05 -6.69
N VAL A 370 -9.23 6.07 -5.85
CA VAL A 370 -8.77 7.45 -6.12
C VAL A 370 -7.96 7.98 -4.93
N ALA A 371 -6.93 8.78 -5.20
CA ALA A 371 -6.10 9.40 -4.17
C ALA A 371 -6.52 10.83 -3.80
N HIS A 372 -7.52 11.39 -4.49
CA HIS A 372 -7.97 12.76 -4.25
C HIS A 372 -9.50 12.86 -4.27
N PRO A 373 -10.13 13.58 -3.30
CA PRO A 373 -11.59 13.71 -3.23
C PRO A 373 -12.24 14.24 -4.52
N GLY A 374 -11.56 15.13 -5.25
CA GLY A 374 -12.04 15.67 -6.52
C GLY A 374 -12.20 14.65 -7.65
N LEU A 375 -11.62 13.45 -7.51
CA LEU A 375 -11.75 12.37 -8.48
C LEU A 375 -12.94 11.44 -8.20
N VAL A 376 -13.50 11.48 -6.98
CA VAL A 376 -14.62 10.62 -6.57
C VAL A 376 -15.83 10.77 -7.49
N PRO A 377 -16.29 12.00 -7.82
CA PRO A 377 -17.45 12.17 -8.72
C PRO A 377 -17.21 11.58 -10.12
N ILE A 378 -16.00 11.72 -10.64
CA ILE A 378 -15.62 11.26 -11.98
C ILE A 378 -15.63 9.73 -12.03
N ALA A 379 -14.94 9.09 -11.09
CA ALA A 379 -14.91 7.63 -10.97
C ALA A 379 -16.31 7.07 -10.75
N LYS A 380 -17.09 7.70 -9.86
CA LYS A 380 -18.46 7.30 -9.56
C LYS A 380 -19.36 7.38 -10.80
N GLN A 381 -19.27 8.46 -11.57
CA GLN A 381 -20.05 8.61 -12.80
C GLN A 381 -19.79 7.47 -13.79
N VAL A 382 -18.52 7.09 -13.98
CA VAL A 382 -18.16 5.99 -14.88
C VAL A 382 -18.74 4.67 -14.38
N PHE A 383 -18.60 4.36 -13.10
CA PHE A 383 -19.12 3.11 -12.54
C PHE A 383 -20.66 3.09 -12.54
N ASP A 384 -21.34 4.20 -12.22
CA ASP A 384 -22.80 4.31 -12.25
C ASP A 384 -23.38 4.04 -13.65
N GLN A 385 -22.67 4.45 -14.71
CA GLN A 385 -23.09 4.23 -16.10
C GLN A 385 -22.88 2.79 -16.58
N HIS A 386 -21.86 2.09 -16.10
CA HIS A 386 -21.44 0.79 -16.63
C HIS A 386 -21.65 -0.39 -15.68
N MET A 387 -21.98 -0.13 -14.42
CA MET A 387 -22.27 -1.11 -13.39
C MET A 387 -23.64 -0.79 -12.73
N PRO A 388 -24.76 -1.24 -13.30
CA PRO A 388 -26.08 -0.90 -12.78
C PRO A 388 -26.41 -1.52 -11.41
N GLY A 389 -25.76 -2.63 -11.06
CA GLY A 389 -25.87 -3.28 -9.75
C GLY A 389 -24.78 -2.82 -8.78
N PRO A 390 -24.77 -3.35 -7.55
CA PRO A 390 -23.74 -3.04 -6.56
C PRO A 390 -22.37 -3.66 -6.88
N ASN A 391 -22.33 -4.69 -7.73
CA ASN A 391 -21.12 -5.41 -8.15
C ASN A 391 -21.36 -6.16 -9.46
N GLN A 392 -20.33 -6.84 -9.96
CA GLN A 392 -20.34 -7.59 -11.22
C GLN A 392 -19.97 -9.08 -11.05
N TYR A 393 -20.16 -9.69 -9.89
CA TYR A 393 -19.74 -11.08 -9.62
C TYR A 393 -20.32 -12.09 -10.62
N ALA A 394 -21.50 -11.83 -11.20
CA ALA A 394 -22.09 -12.67 -12.24
C ALA A 394 -21.26 -12.72 -13.53
N ARG A 395 -20.34 -11.78 -13.73
CA ARG A 395 -19.46 -11.70 -14.91
C ARG A 395 -18.23 -12.58 -14.72
N GLN A 396 -18.37 -13.89 -14.95
CA GLN A 396 -17.37 -14.91 -14.61
C GLN A 396 -16.10 -14.91 -15.50
N ARG A 397 -16.04 -14.15 -16.58
CA ARG A 397 -14.91 -14.01 -17.49
C ARG A 397 -14.34 -15.33 -18.00
N PRO A 398 -15.15 -16.20 -18.63
CA PRO A 398 -14.66 -17.45 -19.25
C PRO A 398 -13.71 -17.20 -20.44
N ASP A 399 -13.75 -16.00 -21.00
CA ASP A 399 -12.88 -15.53 -22.08
C ASP A 399 -11.42 -15.33 -21.63
N VAL A 400 -11.17 -15.16 -20.33
CA VAL A 400 -9.84 -14.93 -19.78
C VAL A 400 -9.13 -16.26 -19.56
N ASN A 401 -7.98 -16.42 -20.22
CA ASN A 401 -7.08 -17.55 -20.00
C ASN A 401 -5.65 -17.01 -19.92
N VAL A 402 -5.05 -17.05 -18.74
CA VAL A 402 -3.74 -16.47 -18.44
C VAL A 402 -2.79 -17.57 -18.01
N SER A 403 -1.67 -17.67 -18.69
CA SER A 403 -0.56 -18.56 -18.38
C SER A 403 0.52 -17.84 -17.55
N ALA A 404 1.46 -18.59 -17.01
CA ALA A 404 2.62 -18.02 -16.33
C ALA A 404 3.45 -17.11 -17.25
N SER A 405 3.59 -17.49 -18.53
CA SER A 405 4.29 -16.66 -19.53
C SER A 405 3.60 -15.32 -19.79
N ASP A 406 2.26 -15.25 -19.72
CA ASP A 406 1.54 -13.99 -19.87
C ASP A 406 1.79 -13.03 -18.71
N LEU A 407 1.85 -13.55 -17.46
CA LEU A 407 2.20 -12.77 -16.28
C LEU A 407 3.66 -12.28 -16.28
N LEU A 408 4.53 -12.91 -17.06
CA LEU A 408 5.95 -12.59 -17.20
C LEU A 408 6.31 -11.91 -18.52
N ALA A 409 5.32 -11.49 -19.31
CA ALA A 409 5.53 -10.85 -20.62
C ALA A 409 5.99 -9.38 -20.47
N PHE A 410 7.15 -9.16 -19.83
CA PHE A 410 7.76 -7.84 -19.56
C PHE A 410 8.49 -7.27 -20.78
N GLN A 411 7.97 -7.39 -21.98
CA GLN A 411 8.66 -6.85 -23.13
C GLN A 411 8.60 -5.34 -23.16
N PRO A 412 9.74 -4.62 -23.06
CA PRO A 412 9.75 -3.19 -23.29
C PRO A 412 9.54 -2.96 -24.80
N SER A 413 8.37 -2.51 -25.16
CA SER A 413 8.08 -2.01 -26.51
C SER A 413 8.47 -0.54 -26.68
N SER A 414 9.06 0.06 -25.67
CA SER A 414 9.23 1.50 -25.53
C SER A 414 10.65 1.85 -25.08
N PRO A 415 11.20 2.98 -25.51
CA PRO A 415 12.56 3.39 -25.14
C PRO A 415 12.66 3.79 -23.65
N ILE A 416 13.90 3.78 -23.16
CA ILE A 416 14.30 4.48 -21.93
C ILE A 416 14.74 5.88 -22.36
N THR A 417 14.14 6.92 -21.77
CA THR A 417 14.43 8.31 -22.15
C THR A 417 15.21 9.04 -21.06
N GLU A 418 15.98 10.07 -21.45
CA GLU A 418 16.61 10.94 -20.47
C GLU A 418 15.56 11.67 -19.62
N SER A 419 14.44 12.06 -20.23
CA SER A 419 13.34 12.70 -19.48
C SER A 419 12.73 11.78 -18.43
N GLY A 420 12.59 10.48 -18.72
CA GLY A 420 12.16 9.46 -17.77
C GLY A 420 13.17 9.26 -16.64
N LEU A 421 14.47 9.25 -16.96
CA LEU A 421 15.53 9.16 -15.97
C LEU A 421 15.55 10.39 -15.03
N ARG A 422 15.46 11.60 -15.58
CA ARG A 422 15.35 12.85 -14.81
C ARG A 422 14.10 12.89 -13.94
N ASN A 423 12.96 12.46 -14.48
CA ASN A 423 11.73 12.37 -13.71
C ASN A 423 11.85 11.43 -12.51
N ASN A 424 12.46 10.24 -12.71
CA ASN A 424 12.71 9.31 -11.61
C ASN A 424 13.64 9.91 -10.53
N ILE A 425 14.68 10.66 -10.93
CA ILE A 425 15.56 11.38 -10.02
C ILE A 425 14.77 12.43 -9.21
N SER A 426 14.04 13.27 -9.91
CA SER A 426 13.26 14.36 -9.29
C SER A 426 12.22 13.82 -8.30
N VAL A 427 11.44 12.82 -8.69
CA VAL A 427 10.44 12.18 -7.83
C VAL A 427 11.10 11.53 -6.61
N GLY A 428 12.17 10.77 -6.80
CA GLY A 428 12.86 10.08 -5.70
C GLY A 428 13.43 11.05 -4.66
N VAL A 429 14.05 12.15 -5.10
CA VAL A 429 14.59 13.19 -4.21
C VAL A 429 13.47 13.91 -3.46
N GLN A 430 12.39 14.32 -4.18
CA GLN A 430 11.27 15.02 -3.56
C GLN A 430 10.55 14.13 -2.55
N TYR A 431 10.29 12.89 -2.91
CA TYR A 431 9.62 11.95 -2.02
C TYR A 431 10.44 11.67 -0.76
N LEU A 432 11.70 11.25 -0.91
CA LEU A 432 12.55 10.93 0.26
C LEU A 432 12.82 12.14 1.15
N GLY A 433 12.99 13.34 0.56
CA GLY A 433 13.17 14.56 1.34
C GLY A 433 11.96 14.90 2.21
N ALA A 434 10.75 14.73 1.69
CA ALA A 434 9.51 14.91 2.42
C ALA A 434 9.27 13.77 3.43
N TRP A 435 9.54 12.52 3.03
CA TRP A 435 9.35 11.35 3.90
C TRP A 435 10.27 11.39 5.12
N LEU A 436 11.53 11.75 4.97
CA LEU A 436 12.46 11.92 6.07
C LEU A 436 12.06 13.06 7.04
N ALA A 437 11.20 13.97 6.59
CA ALA A 437 10.59 15.03 7.40
C ALA A 437 9.21 14.64 7.99
N GLY A 438 8.78 13.39 7.82
CA GLY A 438 7.54 12.88 8.40
C GLY A 438 6.32 12.86 7.49
N ASN A 439 6.46 13.14 6.19
CA ASN A 439 5.35 13.16 5.24
C ASN A 439 5.45 12.02 4.22
N GLY A 440 4.52 11.06 4.27
CA GLY A 440 4.48 9.89 3.38
C GLY A 440 3.62 10.03 2.13
N CYS A 441 2.86 11.13 1.99
CA CYS A 441 1.97 11.38 0.85
C CYS A 441 2.31 12.73 0.23
N VAL A 442 3.04 12.73 -0.91
CA VAL A 442 3.74 13.90 -1.44
C VAL A 442 3.21 14.28 -2.82
N PRO A 443 2.62 15.48 -2.99
CA PRO A 443 2.26 15.99 -4.32
C PRO A 443 3.51 16.31 -5.14
N VAL A 444 3.71 15.61 -6.27
CA VAL A 444 4.80 15.89 -7.21
C VAL A 444 4.22 15.93 -8.63
N PHE A 445 4.40 17.02 -9.35
CA PHE A 445 3.96 17.19 -10.74
C PHE A 445 2.47 16.82 -10.97
N ASN A 446 1.60 17.29 -10.08
CA ASN A 446 0.15 17.00 -10.07
C ASN A 446 -0.22 15.52 -9.93
N LEU A 447 0.68 14.72 -9.38
CA LEU A 447 0.42 13.35 -8.95
C LEU A 447 0.65 13.22 -7.43
N MET A 448 -0.16 12.42 -6.79
CA MET A 448 0.03 12.05 -5.39
C MET A 448 0.99 10.87 -5.34
N GLU A 449 2.25 11.16 -5.03
CA GLU A 449 3.30 10.14 -4.89
C GLU A 449 3.28 9.55 -3.47
N ASP A 450 3.49 8.25 -3.39
CA ASP A 450 3.64 7.47 -2.16
C ASP A 450 4.92 6.62 -2.19
N ALA A 451 5.14 5.75 -1.21
CA ALA A 451 6.34 4.92 -1.16
C ALA A 451 6.47 4.02 -2.40
N ALA A 452 5.36 3.48 -2.94
CA ALA A 452 5.40 2.59 -4.10
C ALA A 452 5.95 3.28 -5.35
N THR A 453 5.60 4.54 -5.57
CA THR A 453 6.07 5.31 -6.74
C THR A 453 7.53 5.73 -6.63
N ALA A 454 8.00 6.02 -5.42
CA ALA A 454 9.43 6.26 -5.15
C ALA A 454 10.26 4.98 -5.31
N GLU A 455 9.71 3.83 -4.92
CA GLU A 455 10.33 2.51 -5.12
C GLU A 455 10.55 2.20 -6.59
N ILE A 456 9.57 2.46 -7.46
CA ILE A 456 9.77 2.29 -8.91
C ILE A 456 10.88 3.21 -9.39
N SER A 457 10.85 4.48 -9.02
CA SER A 457 11.81 5.48 -9.49
C SER A 457 13.26 5.07 -9.18
N ARG A 458 13.54 4.65 -7.93
CA ARG A 458 14.89 4.20 -7.56
C ARG A 458 15.26 2.87 -8.23
N SER A 459 14.29 1.95 -8.34
CA SER A 459 14.54 0.60 -8.84
C SER A 459 14.78 0.58 -10.34
N GLN A 460 14.09 1.42 -11.12
CA GLN A 460 14.35 1.56 -12.55
C GLN A 460 15.77 2.08 -12.80
N ILE A 461 16.19 3.12 -12.09
CA ILE A 461 17.55 3.66 -12.26
C ILE A 461 18.60 2.61 -11.87
N TRP A 462 18.38 1.92 -10.75
CA TRP A 462 19.27 0.83 -10.31
C TRP A 462 19.40 -0.27 -11.39
N GLN A 463 18.27 -0.69 -11.98
CA GLN A 463 18.20 -1.70 -13.03
C GLN A 463 18.86 -1.21 -14.32
N TRP A 464 18.57 0.01 -14.77
CA TRP A 464 19.14 0.56 -16.00
C TRP A 464 20.67 0.69 -15.94
N ILE A 465 21.23 1.03 -14.78
CA ILE A 465 22.68 1.08 -14.59
C ILE A 465 23.30 -0.31 -14.80
N ARG A 466 22.68 -1.35 -14.28
CA ARG A 466 23.26 -2.71 -14.24
C ARG A 466 22.87 -3.59 -15.43
N SER A 467 21.73 -3.36 -16.03
CA SER A 467 21.30 -4.10 -17.20
C SER A 467 22.01 -3.61 -18.47
N PRO A 468 22.51 -4.47 -19.34
CA PRO A 468 23.04 -4.08 -20.66
C PRO A 468 21.98 -3.37 -21.52
N LYS A 469 20.68 -3.64 -21.29
CA LYS A 469 19.56 -2.98 -21.96
C LYS A 469 19.23 -1.58 -21.41
N GLY A 470 19.86 -1.15 -20.33
CA GLY A 470 19.70 0.20 -19.77
C GLY A 470 20.41 1.26 -20.62
N VAL A 471 19.93 1.44 -21.87
CA VAL A 471 20.46 2.39 -22.85
C VAL A 471 19.36 3.39 -23.18
N LEU A 472 19.69 4.68 -23.14
CA LEU A 472 18.77 5.76 -23.51
C LEU A 472 18.48 5.73 -25.02
N GLU A 473 17.37 6.30 -25.43
CA GLU A 473 16.96 6.38 -26.84
C GLU A 473 17.98 7.05 -27.77
N ASP A 474 18.86 7.89 -27.22
CA ASP A 474 19.97 8.55 -27.93
C ASP A 474 21.25 7.69 -27.99
N GLY A 475 21.23 6.45 -27.50
CA GLY A 475 22.34 5.50 -27.53
C GLY A 475 23.28 5.57 -26.31
N ARG A 476 23.11 6.53 -25.39
CA ARG A 476 23.94 6.58 -24.18
C ARG A 476 23.56 5.47 -23.19
N LYS A 477 24.54 4.75 -22.67
CA LYS A 477 24.37 3.81 -21.58
C LYS A 477 24.07 4.57 -20.26
N VAL A 478 23.06 4.13 -19.52
CA VAL A 478 22.83 4.63 -18.17
C VAL A 478 23.93 4.09 -17.25
N THR A 479 24.78 4.98 -16.75
CA THR A 479 25.90 4.68 -15.86
C THR A 479 25.74 5.42 -14.53
N VAL A 480 26.53 5.03 -13.52
CA VAL A 480 26.59 5.76 -12.24
C VAL A 480 27.01 7.21 -12.45
N ASP A 481 27.97 7.45 -13.34
CA ASP A 481 28.47 8.81 -13.61
C ASP A 481 27.40 9.67 -14.29
N LEU A 482 26.68 9.13 -15.28
CA LEU A 482 25.55 9.83 -15.90
C LEU A 482 24.45 10.13 -14.84
N PHE A 483 24.10 9.15 -14.02
CA PHE A 483 23.12 9.35 -12.95
C PHE A 483 23.54 10.47 -11.98
N ARG A 484 24.81 10.48 -11.53
CA ARG A 484 25.33 11.52 -10.63
C ARG A 484 25.33 12.91 -11.27
N SER A 485 25.73 12.99 -12.55
CA SER A 485 25.66 14.24 -13.29
C SER A 485 24.23 14.79 -13.35
N LEU A 486 23.27 13.94 -13.70
CA LEU A 486 21.86 14.33 -13.76
C LEU A 486 21.27 14.66 -12.39
N LEU A 487 21.66 13.95 -11.33
CA LEU A 487 21.26 14.26 -9.95
C LEU A 487 21.75 15.65 -9.53
N ALA A 488 23.00 15.98 -9.85
CA ALA A 488 23.56 17.30 -9.56
C ALA A 488 22.83 18.44 -10.31
N GLU A 489 22.34 18.16 -11.53
CA GLU A 489 21.55 19.12 -12.30
C GLU A 489 20.09 19.23 -11.81
N GLU A 490 19.48 18.10 -11.38
CA GLU A 490 18.08 18.09 -10.95
C GLU A 490 17.89 18.68 -9.54
N LEU A 491 18.86 18.55 -8.64
CA LEU A 491 18.72 19.01 -7.25
C LEU A 491 18.45 20.52 -7.15
N PRO A 492 19.13 21.42 -7.87
CA PRO A 492 18.78 22.84 -7.92
C PRO A 492 17.41 23.12 -8.53
N LYS A 493 16.98 22.33 -9.52
CA LYS A 493 15.66 22.47 -10.14
C LYS A 493 14.56 22.09 -9.15
N VAL A 494 14.74 21.00 -8.40
CA VAL A 494 13.84 20.59 -7.32
C VAL A 494 13.74 21.69 -6.26
N LYS A 495 14.84 22.27 -5.83
CA LYS A 495 14.84 23.39 -4.89
C LYS A 495 14.06 24.59 -5.41
N THR A 496 14.27 24.96 -6.66
CA THR A 496 13.54 26.07 -7.33
C THR A 496 12.03 25.76 -7.42
N TYR A 497 11.67 24.52 -7.78
CA TYR A 497 10.28 24.09 -7.89
C TYR A 497 9.54 24.12 -6.54
N LEU A 498 10.19 23.66 -5.48
CA LEU A 498 9.61 23.65 -4.13
C LEU A 498 9.56 25.04 -3.49
N GLY A 499 10.53 25.89 -3.80
CA GLY A 499 10.77 27.17 -3.12
C GLY A 499 11.42 27.00 -1.75
N ASP A 500 11.98 28.10 -1.22
CA ASP A 500 12.80 28.08 -0.01
C ASP A 500 12.05 27.59 1.25
N VAL A 501 10.76 27.91 1.37
CA VAL A 501 9.95 27.51 2.54
C VAL A 501 9.77 25.99 2.59
N ALA A 502 9.33 25.39 1.49
CA ALA A 502 9.14 23.93 1.44
C ALA A 502 10.47 23.19 1.50
N TRP A 503 11.51 23.73 0.84
CA TRP A 503 12.87 23.16 0.90
C TRP A 503 13.40 23.10 2.32
N SER A 504 13.24 24.19 3.08
CA SER A 504 13.72 24.28 4.48
C SER A 504 12.89 23.44 5.46
N ALA A 505 11.64 23.16 5.14
CA ALA A 505 10.76 22.30 5.94
C ALA A 505 11.02 20.81 5.72
N GLY A 506 11.64 20.44 4.61
CA GLY A 506 11.99 19.06 4.27
C GLY A 506 13.44 18.71 4.58
N ARG A 507 13.81 17.44 4.26
CA ARG A 507 15.20 16.94 4.39
C ARG A 507 15.74 16.51 3.03
N TYR A 508 15.63 17.38 2.01
CA TYR A 508 15.87 17.03 0.60
C TYR A 508 17.33 16.70 0.29
N GLU A 509 18.28 17.33 0.97
CA GLU A 509 19.72 17.00 0.82
C GLU A 509 20.02 15.60 1.40
N ASP A 510 19.44 15.25 2.54
CA ASP A 510 19.56 13.91 3.11
C ASP A 510 18.80 12.88 2.25
N GLY A 511 17.66 13.28 1.70
CA GLY A 511 16.89 12.49 0.74
C GLY A 511 17.68 12.16 -0.51
N ALA A 512 18.36 13.16 -1.09
CA ALA A 512 19.21 12.97 -2.27
C ALA A 512 20.40 12.03 -1.98
N LYS A 513 21.07 12.19 -0.83
CA LYS A 513 22.16 11.28 -0.41
C LYS A 513 21.67 9.85 -0.22
N LEU A 514 20.50 9.67 0.42
CA LEU A 514 19.92 8.34 0.59
C LEU A 514 19.50 7.75 -0.75
N PHE A 515 18.91 8.55 -1.64
CA PHE A 515 18.50 8.12 -2.97
C PHE A 515 19.70 7.65 -3.81
N GLU A 516 20.80 8.43 -3.81
CA GLU A 516 22.05 8.02 -4.46
C GLU A 516 22.57 6.70 -3.90
N LYS A 517 22.61 6.55 -2.58
CA LYS A 517 23.04 5.32 -1.92
C LYS A 517 22.21 4.11 -2.38
N LEU A 518 20.90 4.23 -2.40
CA LEU A 518 19.97 3.17 -2.81
C LEU A 518 20.14 2.74 -4.28
N ILE A 519 20.68 3.62 -5.12
CA ILE A 519 20.90 3.36 -6.55
C ILE A 519 22.29 2.79 -6.82
N VAL A 520 23.30 3.31 -6.14
CA VAL A 520 24.70 2.98 -6.44
C VAL A 520 25.13 1.68 -5.73
N GLU A 521 24.66 1.44 -4.52
CA GLU A 521 25.01 0.26 -3.73
C GLU A 521 24.18 -0.98 -4.13
N ASP A 522 24.34 -2.08 -3.39
CA ASP A 522 23.57 -3.29 -3.55
C ASP A 522 22.07 -3.04 -3.36
N TYR A 523 21.26 -3.83 -4.04
CA TYR A 523 19.80 -3.64 -4.04
C TYR A 523 19.21 -3.90 -2.65
N VAL A 524 18.64 -2.86 -2.06
CA VAL A 524 17.88 -2.93 -0.82
C VAL A 524 16.43 -3.32 -1.13
N GLU A 525 15.86 -4.24 -0.37
CA GLU A 525 14.53 -4.80 -0.64
C GLU A 525 13.42 -3.75 -0.65
N PHE A 526 13.46 -2.81 0.30
CA PHE A 526 12.57 -1.64 0.36
C PHE A 526 13.34 -0.40 0.80
N LEU A 527 13.08 0.74 0.14
CA LEU A 527 13.70 2.03 0.50
C LEU A 527 13.35 2.47 1.94
N THR A 528 12.18 2.06 2.40
CA THR A 528 11.70 2.38 3.74
C THR A 528 12.55 1.74 4.85
N LEU A 529 13.21 0.60 4.60
CA LEU A 529 14.05 -0.06 5.60
C LEU A 529 15.24 0.82 6.06
N PRO A 530 16.14 1.30 5.16
CA PRO A 530 17.21 2.21 5.58
C PRO A 530 16.72 3.62 5.90
N ALA A 531 15.61 4.07 5.30
CA ALA A 531 15.04 5.38 5.58
C ALA A 531 14.44 5.45 6.99
N TYR A 532 13.79 4.39 7.46
CA TYR A 532 13.17 4.30 8.79
C TYR A 532 14.18 4.47 9.93
N ALA A 533 15.42 4.04 9.73
CA ALA A 533 16.49 4.28 10.71
C ALA A 533 16.90 5.76 10.86
N LYS A 534 16.42 6.65 9.97
CA LYS A 534 16.79 8.07 9.91
C LYS A 534 15.69 9.02 10.39
N ILE A 535 14.53 8.52 10.73
CA ILE A 535 13.42 9.28 11.31
C ILE A 535 13.31 8.94 12.80
N ASP A 536 12.90 9.95 13.63
CA ASP A 536 12.72 9.99 15.10
C ASP A 536 13.59 9.07 15.99
#